data_2e494b9dc71c56e78a5756cf2a945895
#
_entry.id   2e494b9dc71c56e78a5756cf2a945895
#
_cell.length_a   1.000
_cell.length_b   1.000
_cell.length_c   1.000
_cell.angle_alpha   90.00
_cell.angle_beta   90.00
_cell.angle_gamma   90.00
#
_symmetry.space_group_name_H-M   'P 1'
#
loop_
_entity.id
_entity.type
_entity.pdbx_description
1 polymer ?
#
loop_
_entity_poly.entity_id
_entity_poly.type
_entity_poly.pdbx_seq_one_letter_code
_entity_poly.pdbx_strand_id
1 'polypeptide(L)'
;YPAQLSGGQQQRVAIARGLAMRPKIMLFDEPTSALDPEMINEVLDVMSNLAHEGMTMIVVTHEMGFAKEVAHRIIFMDEGRLIESASPAEFFRNPKNERTKYFLSKILTH
;
A
#
# COMPACT_ATOMS: atom_id res chain seq x y z
N TYR A 1 2.18 -26.32 7.01
CA TYR A 1 0.77 -26.15 7.38
C TYR A 1 0.45 -24.67 7.51
N PRO A 2 -0.76 -24.25 7.10
CA PRO A 2 -1.14 -22.85 7.22
C PRO A 2 -1.02 -22.30 8.63
N ALA A 3 -1.32 -23.11 9.64
CA ALA A 3 -1.24 -22.70 11.04
C ALA A 3 0.20 -22.43 11.50
N GLN A 4 1.19 -22.92 10.77
CA GLN A 4 2.60 -22.77 11.10
C GLN A 4 3.30 -21.68 10.29
N LEU A 5 2.58 -21.07 9.34
CA LEU A 5 3.14 -20.00 8.52
C LEU A 5 3.16 -18.69 9.30
N SER A 6 4.20 -17.88 9.07
CA SER A 6 4.24 -16.52 9.61
C SER A 6 3.16 -15.67 8.97
N GLY A 7 2.85 -14.51 9.58
CA GLY A 7 1.88 -13.57 9.02
C GLY A 7 2.25 -13.14 7.60
N GLY A 8 3.54 -12.87 7.35
CA GLY A 8 4.01 -12.48 6.02
C GLY A 8 3.86 -13.61 5.01
N GLN A 9 4.17 -14.84 5.42
CA GLN A 9 4.00 -15.99 4.55
C GLN A 9 2.53 -16.25 4.23
N GLN A 10 1.65 -16.10 5.21
CA GLN A 10 0.21 -16.23 5.00
C GLN A 10 -0.29 -15.18 4.00
N GLN A 11 0.21 -13.96 4.11
CA GLN A 11 -0.18 -12.88 3.20
C GLN A 11 0.30 -13.15 1.79
N ARG A 12 1.53 -13.66 1.63
CA ARG A 12 2.05 -14.02 0.30
C ARG A 12 1.26 -15.15 -0.33
N VAL A 13 0.83 -16.13 0.47
CA VAL A 13 -0.03 -17.21 -0.02
C VAL A 13 -1.38 -16.67 -0.49
N ALA A 14 -1.96 -15.74 0.27
CA ALA A 14 -3.21 -15.11 -0.10
C ALA A 14 -3.07 -14.34 -1.42
N ILE A 15 -1.97 -13.62 -1.61
CA ILE A 15 -1.70 -12.91 -2.86
C ILE A 15 -1.58 -13.89 -4.02
N ALA A 16 -0.85 -14.98 -3.83
CA ALA A 16 -0.67 -16.00 -4.86
C ALA A 16 -2.00 -16.63 -5.28
N ARG A 17 -2.88 -16.89 -4.31
CA ARG A 17 -4.21 -17.42 -4.59
C ARG A 17 -5.04 -16.44 -5.40
N GLY A 18 -4.96 -15.15 -5.04
CA GLY A 18 -5.65 -14.12 -5.79
C GLY A 18 -5.17 -14.04 -7.22
N LEU A 19 -3.86 -14.12 -7.43
CA LEU A 19 -3.26 -14.10 -8.76
C LEU A 19 -3.65 -15.30 -9.61
N ALA A 20 -3.82 -16.47 -8.99
CA ALA A 20 -4.20 -17.68 -9.71
C ALA A 20 -5.56 -17.53 -10.39
N MET A 21 -6.40 -16.63 -9.92
CA MET A 21 -7.69 -16.33 -10.53
C MET A 21 -7.58 -15.41 -11.73
N ARG A 22 -6.39 -14.90 -12.03
CA ARG A 22 -6.09 -13.98 -13.13
C ARG A 22 -7.00 -12.74 -13.11
N PRO A 23 -7.00 -11.98 -12.01
CA PRO A 23 -7.85 -10.80 -11.90
C PRO A 23 -7.34 -9.68 -12.79
N LYS A 24 -8.24 -8.80 -13.19
CA LYS A 24 -7.87 -7.58 -13.91
C LYS A 24 -7.41 -6.50 -12.94
N ILE A 25 -7.96 -6.50 -11.74
CA ILE A 25 -7.65 -5.54 -10.68
C ILE A 25 -7.52 -6.31 -9.38
N MET A 26 -6.48 -6.01 -8.62
CA MET A 26 -6.33 -6.54 -7.26
C MET A 26 -6.54 -5.45 -6.24
N LEU A 27 -7.24 -5.78 -5.17
CA LEU A 27 -7.48 -4.87 -4.07
C LEU A 27 -6.75 -5.37 -2.83
N PHE A 28 -5.93 -4.50 -2.23
CA PHE A 28 -5.21 -4.79 -1.00
C PHE A 28 -5.67 -3.81 0.07
N ASP A 29 -6.17 -4.32 1.19
CA ASP A 29 -6.64 -3.49 2.29
C ASP A 29 -5.70 -3.67 3.48
N GLU A 30 -4.80 -2.71 3.66
CA GLU A 30 -3.78 -2.70 4.70
C GLU A 30 -3.04 -4.04 4.82
N PRO A 31 -2.39 -4.49 3.73
CA PRO A 31 -1.81 -5.83 3.67
C PRO A 31 -0.68 -6.07 4.66
N THR A 32 -0.10 -5.02 5.21
CA THR A 32 1.00 -5.13 6.18
C THR A 32 0.56 -4.87 7.62
N SER A 33 -0.73 -4.65 7.84
CA SER A 33 -1.27 -4.44 9.18
C SER A 33 -1.00 -5.65 10.07
N ALA A 34 -0.55 -5.42 11.29
CA ALA A 34 -0.25 -6.46 12.28
C ALA A 34 0.93 -7.39 11.93
N LEU A 35 1.75 -7.04 10.94
CA LEU A 35 2.97 -7.78 10.64
C LEU A 35 4.18 -7.11 11.29
N ASP A 36 5.22 -7.89 11.59
CA ASP A 36 6.47 -7.33 12.07
C ASP A 36 7.28 -6.74 10.88
N PRO A 37 8.32 -5.93 11.15
CA PRO A 37 9.06 -5.23 10.09
C PRO A 37 9.63 -6.13 9.00
N GLU A 38 10.13 -7.32 9.34
CA GLU A 38 10.68 -8.22 8.32
C GLU A 38 9.60 -8.73 7.38
N MET A 39 8.45 -9.08 7.94
CA MET A 39 7.31 -9.57 7.16
C MET A 39 6.72 -8.47 6.30
N ILE A 40 6.69 -7.24 6.81
CA ILE A 40 6.22 -6.09 6.05
C ILE A 40 7.05 -5.94 4.77
N ASN A 41 8.38 -5.97 4.90
CA ASN A 41 9.25 -5.83 3.74
C ASN A 41 9.03 -6.94 2.71
N GLU A 42 8.87 -8.17 3.14
CA GLU A 42 8.61 -9.29 2.24
C GLU A 42 7.31 -9.10 1.45
N VAL A 43 6.26 -8.68 2.12
CA VAL A 43 4.96 -8.45 1.47
C VAL A 43 5.03 -7.27 0.51
N LEU A 44 5.66 -6.18 0.92
CA LEU A 44 5.80 -5.00 0.05
C LEU A 44 6.64 -5.31 -1.18
N ASP A 45 7.67 -6.14 -1.05
CA ASP A 45 8.48 -6.55 -2.21
C ASP A 45 7.65 -7.32 -3.23
N VAL A 46 6.79 -8.22 -2.77
CA VAL A 46 5.89 -8.96 -3.67
C VAL A 46 4.96 -7.98 -4.38
N MET A 47 4.39 -7.04 -3.66
CA MET A 47 3.47 -6.06 -4.24
C MET A 47 4.18 -5.12 -5.23
N SER A 48 5.42 -4.71 -4.90
CA SER A 48 6.22 -3.90 -5.81
C SER A 48 6.50 -4.63 -7.13
N ASN A 49 6.83 -5.91 -7.03
CA ASN A 49 7.08 -6.72 -8.23
C ASN A 49 5.82 -6.81 -9.09
N LEU A 50 4.66 -7.00 -8.48
CA LEU A 50 3.40 -7.05 -9.22
C LEU A 50 3.12 -5.71 -9.92
N ALA A 51 3.39 -4.60 -9.26
CA ALA A 51 3.21 -3.29 -9.86
C ALA A 51 4.11 -3.11 -11.06
N HIS A 52 5.37 -3.53 -10.96
CA HIS A 52 6.32 -3.43 -12.06
C HIS A 52 5.96 -4.33 -13.24
N GLU A 53 5.26 -5.42 -12.98
CA GLU A 53 4.74 -6.30 -14.02
C GLU A 53 3.48 -5.78 -14.69
N GLY A 54 2.98 -4.63 -14.26
CA GLY A 54 1.83 -3.98 -14.88
C GLY A 54 0.48 -4.35 -14.28
N MET A 55 0.47 -5.03 -13.13
CA MET A 55 -0.79 -5.36 -12.46
C MET A 55 -1.49 -4.09 -11.97
N THR A 56 -2.77 -3.96 -12.29
CA THR A 56 -3.57 -2.85 -11.76
C THR A 56 -3.99 -3.18 -10.34
N MET A 57 -3.65 -2.28 -9.42
CA MET A 57 -3.90 -2.51 -8.00
C MET A 57 -4.48 -1.27 -7.34
N ILE A 58 -5.36 -1.51 -6.38
CA ILE A 58 -5.80 -0.48 -5.44
C ILE A 58 -5.31 -0.92 -4.08
N VAL A 59 -4.52 -0.08 -3.42
CA VAL A 59 -3.88 -0.44 -2.15
C VAL A 59 -4.23 0.58 -1.08
N VAL A 60 -4.87 0.12 -0.01
CA VAL A 60 -5.12 0.95 1.16
C VAL A 60 -3.98 0.68 2.13
N THR A 61 -3.18 1.69 2.45
CA THR A 61 -1.98 1.48 3.24
C THR A 61 -1.53 2.74 3.97
N HIS A 62 -0.80 2.55 5.05
CA HIS A 62 -0.07 3.61 5.75
C HIS A 62 1.43 3.57 5.41
N GLU A 63 1.84 2.66 4.55
CA GLU A 63 3.24 2.50 4.15
C GLU A 63 3.60 3.55 3.10
N MET A 64 4.04 4.71 3.57
CA MET A 64 4.28 5.85 2.68
C MET A 64 5.49 5.68 1.77
N GLY A 65 6.52 4.97 2.22
CA GLY A 65 7.66 4.66 1.37
C GLY A 65 7.25 3.83 0.16
N PHE A 66 6.44 2.83 0.39
CA PHE A 66 5.90 2.00 -0.68
C PHE A 66 5.02 2.83 -1.63
N ALA A 67 4.12 3.63 -1.08
CA ALA A 67 3.24 4.47 -1.90
C ALA A 67 4.05 5.44 -2.77
N LYS A 68 5.06 6.07 -2.20
CA LYS A 68 5.90 7.02 -2.91
C LYS A 68 6.64 6.37 -4.07
N GLU A 69 7.14 5.16 -3.86
CA GLU A 69 7.96 4.46 -4.85
C GLU A 69 7.14 3.82 -5.96
N VAL A 70 5.98 3.28 -5.63
CA VAL A 70 5.25 2.35 -6.51
C VAL A 70 3.97 2.94 -7.09
N ALA A 71 3.30 3.83 -6.39
CA ALA A 71 1.99 4.33 -6.82
C ALA A 71 2.09 5.25 -8.03
N HIS A 72 1.10 5.16 -8.90
CA HIS A 72 0.93 6.12 -10.00
C HIS A 72 0.08 7.29 -9.57
N ARG A 73 -0.83 7.06 -8.62
CA ARG A 73 -1.68 8.09 -8.07
C ARG A 73 -1.96 7.78 -6.60
N ILE A 74 -1.94 8.81 -5.78
CA ILE A 74 -2.24 8.70 -4.37
C ILE A 74 -3.54 9.43 -4.07
N ILE A 75 -4.41 8.77 -3.31
CA ILE A 75 -5.67 9.34 -2.88
C ILE A 75 -5.67 9.35 -1.36
N PHE A 76 -5.80 10.54 -0.78
CA PHE A 76 -5.90 10.69 0.66
C PHE A 76 -7.35 10.81 1.05
N MET A 77 -7.80 9.95 1.95
CA MET A 77 -9.17 9.95 2.45
C MET A 77 -9.18 10.16 3.95
N ASP A 78 -10.19 10.84 4.44
CA ASP A 78 -10.38 11.09 5.85
C ASP A 78 -11.87 11.24 6.13
N GLU A 79 -12.35 10.59 7.18
CA GLU A 79 -13.76 10.61 7.57
C GLU A 79 -14.71 10.24 6.42
N GLY A 80 -14.33 9.23 5.64
CA GLY A 80 -15.15 8.77 4.53
C GLY A 80 -15.18 9.70 3.32
N ARG A 81 -14.33 10.72 3.29
CA ARG A 81 -14.28 11.67 2.17
C ARG A 81 -12.95 11.61 1.46
N LEU A 82 -12.98 11.82 0.15
CA LEU A 82 -11.77 12.03 -0.62
C LEU A 82 -11.30 13.47 -0.35
N ILE A 83 -10.12 13.60 0.23
CA ILE A 83 -9.54 14.90 0.59
C ILE A 83 -8.66 15.45 -0.52
N GLU A 84 -7.77 14.59 -1.05
CA GLU A 84 -6.82 15.02 -2.06
C GLU A 84 -6.44 13.84 -2.94
N SER A 85 -6.21 14.10 -4.23
CA SER A 85 -5.75 13.11 -5.19
C SER A 85 -4.65 13.73 -6.03
N ALA A 86 -3.50 13.07 -6.11
CA ALA A 86 -2.34 13.63 -6.82
C ALA A 86 -1.36 12.54 -7.20
N SER A 87 -0.40 12.88 -8.05
CA SER A 87 0.74 12.02 -8.30
C SER A 87 1.58 11.91 -7.02
N PRO A 88 2.40 10.86 -6.86
CA PRO A 88 3.26 10.78 -5.68
C PRO A 88 4.14 12.00 -5.47
N ALA A 89 4.74 12.52 -6.55
CA ALA A 89 5.59 13.69 -6.45
C ALA A 89 4.84 14.89 -5.88
N GLU A 90 3.66 15.18 -6.41
CA GLU A 90 2.85 16.29 -5.93
C GLU A 90 2.33 16.06 -4.52
N PHE A 91 1.90 14.85 -4.23
CA PHE A 91 1.34 14.53 -2.92
C PHE A 91 2.36 14.74 -1.80
N PHE A 92 3.59 14.27 -1.99
CA PHE A 92 4.62 14.36 -0.95
C PHE A 92 5.35 15.69 -0.91
N ARG A 93 5.56 16.33 -2.06
CA ARG A 93 6.31 17.59 -2.13
C ARG A 93 5.46 18.82 -1.93
N ASN A 94 4.25 18.79 -2.46
CA ASN A 94 3.39 19.96 -2.50
C ASN A 94 1.94 19.60 -2.20
N PRO A 95 1.66 19.01 -1.03
CA PRO A 95 0.27 18.74 -0.66
C PRO A 95 -0.51 20.04 -0.57
N LYS A 96 -1.73 20.03 -1.05
CA LYS A 96 -2.52 21.26 -1.15
C LYS A 96 -3.53 21.43 -0.03
N ASN A 97 -4.08 20.31 0.46
CA ASN A 97 -5.06 20.37 1.52
C ASN A 97 -4.37 20.40 2.88
N GLU A 98 -4.89 21.21 3.80
CA GLU A 98 -4.31 21.31 5.14
C GLU A 98 -4.34 20.00 5.91
N ARG A 99 -5.36 19.18 5.72
CA ARG A 99 -5.43 17.85 6.34
C ARG A 99 -4.33 16.94 5.82
N THR A 100 -4.04 17.01 4.52
CA THR A 100 -2.94 16.23 3.93
C THR A 100 -1.61 16.65 4.53
N LYS A 101 -1.39 17.96 4.65
CA LYS A 101 -0.17 18.50 5.24
C LYS A 101 0.00 18.02 6.67
N TYR A 102 -1.07 18.05 7.45
CA TYR A 102 -1.03 17.60 8.83
C TYR A 102 -0.71 16.11 8.92
N PHE A 103 -1.39 15.30 8.11
CA PHE A 103 -1.17 13.86 8.07
C PHE A 103 0.30 13.54 7.74
N LEU A 104 0.83 14.15 6.70
CA LEU A 104 2.21 13.91 6.29
C LEU A 104 3.20 14.39 7.35
N SER A 105 2.92 15.50 8.03
CA SER A 105 3.79 15.99 9.08
C SER A 105 3.89 15.00 10.24
N LYS A 106 2.82 14.28 10.54
CA LYS A 106 2.80 13.28 11.61
C LYS A 106 3.52 12.00 11.22
N ILE A 107 3.33 11.54 9.98
CA ILE A 107 3.92 10.30 9.51
C ILE A 107 5.41 10.45 9.23
N LEU A 108 5.81 11.53 8.58
CA LEU A 108 7.20 11.71 8.14
C LEU A 108 8.15 12.17 9.24
N THR A 109 7.64 12.56 10.40
CA THR A 109 8.49 12.95 11.52
C THR A 109 8.84 11.79 12.47
N HIS A 110 8.36 10.61 12.17
CA HIS A 110 8.62 9.42 13.00
C HIS A 110 9.55 8.44 12.33
#